data_c767f0e1acf1edca1e1d95d24a8c6d7c
#
_entry.id   c767f0e1acf1edca1e1d95d24a8c6d7c
#
_cell.length_a   1.000
_cell.length_b   1.000
_cell.length_c   1.000
_cell.angle_alpha   90.00
_cell.angle_beta   90.00
_cell.angle_gamma   90.00
#
_symmetry.space_group_name_H-M   'P 1'
#
loop_
_entity.id
_entity.type
_entity.pdbx_description
1 polymer ?
#
loop_
_entity_poly.entity_id
_entity_poly.type
_entity_poly.pdbx_seq_one_letter_code
_entity_poly.pdbx_strand_id
1 'polypeptide(L)'
;MKKILVLGAGRSAVTLIKYLLENSISNNWQVTVADFSIELAERAVANHENGKAIFFNVTDEIQRKSEIENADIVISMLPASLHITVAKDCVSLVKNMVTASYVSPEIADLDEKAKQAGVLLLNEIGLDPGIDHMSAMQVIDEIKENGGDLTSFKSFCGGLVHPDYDNNPWNYKFTWNPRNVVLAGQGTAQYIKQGNYKYIPYTKLFERTELMEVLDAGEFEGYANRDSLGYRYAYGLEDIPTLFRGTLRRKGYCKAWNMFVQLGMTDDTYEVENSENLTYRAFINLFFPYNNELSVEQKFCSYLNLSQDSEEFSKIEWLGIFTDTIVGLKDATPAKILQKICEEKWTLDSEDKDMIVMQHQFEYVQNGEQKKLNSSLLVFGDDPRYTSMAKTVGLPVAIAAKLILTGKIKSTGVKIPTTKNIYIPVLKELEDNGINFVEELV
;
A
#
# COMPACT_ATOMS: atom_id res chain seq x y z
N MET A 1 -20.21 14.61 -23.42
CA MET A 1 -20.03 13.63 -22.32
C MET A 1 -18.57 13.20 -22.32
N LYS A 2 -17.84 13.41 -21.23
CA LYS A 2 -16.45 12.94 -21.08
C LYS A 2 -16.45 11.45 -20.76
N LYS A 3 -15.44 10.73 -21.25
CA LYS A 3 -15.32 9.27 -21.10
C LYS A 3 -14.13 8.92 -20.20
N ILE A 4 -14.40 8.22 -19.12
CA ILE A 4 -13.39 7.73 -18.17
C ILE A 4 -13.24 6.22 -18.40
N LEU A 5 -12.02 5.76 -18.66
CA LEU A 5 -11.67 4.34 -18.74
C LEU A 5 -10.96 3.92 -17.46
N VAL A 6 -11.57 2.99 -16.72
CA VAL A 6 -10.96 2.38 -15.52
C VAL A 6 -10.52 0.97 -15.89
N LEU A 7 -9.22 0.70 -15.82
CA LEU A 7 -8.61 -0.59 -16.05
C LEU A 7 -8.34 -1.29 -14.73
N GLY A 8 -9.09 -2.34 -14.45
CA GLY A 8 -9.08 -3.11 -13.21
C GLY A 8 -10.26 -2.78 -12.29
N ALA A 9 -11.00 -3.82 -11.88
CA ALA A 9 -12.14 -3.76 -10.95
C ALA A 9 -11.86 -4.51 -9.64
N GLY A 10 -10.58 -4.59 -9.24
CA GLY A 10 -10.13 -5.24 -8.02
C GLY A 10 -10.59 -4.53 -6.74
N ARG A 11 -10.24 -5.11 -5.58
CA ARG A 11 -10.67 -4.63 -4.25
C ARG A 11 -10.42 -3.14 -4.02
N SER A 12 -9.27 -2.61 -4.42
CA SER A 12 -8.91 -1.19 -4.22
C SER A 12 -9.63 -0.24 -5.19
N ALA A 13 -10.28 -0.74 -6.24
CA ALA A 13 -10.97 0.09 -7.23
C ALA A 13 -12.45 0.33 -6.90
N VAL A 14 -13.04 -0.38 -5.94
CA VAL A 14 -14.49 -0.33 -5.70
C VAL A 14 -14.97 1.06 -5.28
N THR A 15 -14.27 1.72 -4.36
CA THR A 15 -14.62 3.07 -3.90
C THR A 15 -14.37 4.12 -4.98
N LEU A 16 -13.29 3.99 -5.74
CA LEU A 16 -12.97 4.81 -6.91
C LEU A 16 -14.10 4.76 -7.94
N ILE A 17 -14.53 3.55 -8.33
CA ILE A 17 -15.59 3.36 -9.34
C ILE A 17 -16.92 3.93 -8.84
N LYS A 18 -17.28 3.65 -7.57
CA LYS A 18 -18.47 4.23 -6.94
C LYS A 18 -18.46 5.76 -6.99
N TYR A 19 -17.35 6.38 -6.54
CA TYR A 19 -17.20 7.85 -6.58
C TYR A 19 -17.37 8.42 -7.99
N LEU A 20 -16.74 7.79 -9.00
CA LEU A 20 -16.86 8.27 -10.39
C LEU A 20 -18.29 8.15 -10.93
N LEU A 21 -19.00 7.07 -10.62
CA LEU A 21 -20.38 6.85 -11.03
C LEU A 21 -21.33 7.83 -10.34
N GLU A 22 -21.23 8.02 -9.04
CA GLU A 22 -22.03 8.98 -8.27
C GLU A 22 -21.85 10.43 -8.77
N ASN A 23 -20.65 10.78 -9.22
CA ASN A 23 -20.33 12.09 -9.80
C ASN A 23 -20.61 12.18 -11.31
N SER A 24 -21.01 11.11 -11.98
CA SER A 24 -21.10 11.04 -13.44
C SER A 24 -22.20 11.90 -14.03
N ILE A 25 -23.35 11.96 -13.38
CA ILE A 25 -24.51 12.75 -13.87
C ILE A 25 -24.19 14.24 -13.81
N SER A 26 -23.76 14.73 -12.64
CA SER A 26 -23.45 16.14 -12.41
C SER A 26 -22.31 16.68 -13.28
N ASN A 27 -21.36 15.82 -13.66
CA ASN A 27 -20.20 16.18 -14.47
C ASN A 27 -20.33 15.75 -15.95
N ASN A 28 -21.45 15.16 -16.35
CA ASN A 28 -21.68 14.66 -17.71
C ASN A 28 -20.58 13.68 -18.18
N TRP A 29 -20.38 12.59 -17.39
CA TRP A 29 -19.39 11.54 -17.66
C TRP A 29 -20.03 10.21 -18.02
N GLN A 30 -19.29 9.41 -18.78
CA GLN A 30 -19.47 7.98 -18.92
C GLN A 30 -18.25 7.26 -18.33
N VAL A 31 -18.49 6.26 -17.48
CA VAL A 31 -17.44 5.46 -16.83
C VAL A 31 -17.45 4.06 -17.41
N THR A 32 -16.39 3.70 -18.14
CA THR A 32 -16.18 2.34 -18.62
C THR A 32 -15.25 1.63 -17.68
N VAL A 33 -15.71 0.54 -17.07
CA VAL A 33 -14.92 -0.35 -16.20
C VAL A 33 -14.51 -1.58 -16.99
N ALA A 34 -13.23 -1.79 -17.12
CA ALA A 34 -12.61 -2.81 -17.95
C ALA A 34 -11.78 -3.77 -17.09
N ASP A 35 -12.14 -5.05 -17.06
CA ASP A 35 -11.44 -6.08 -16.28
C ASP A 35 -11.37 -7.40 -17.07
N PHE A 36 -10.39 -8.24 -16.74
CA PHE A 36 -10.30 -9.59 -17.29
C PHE A 36 -11.46 -10.48 -16.81
N SER A 37 -12.03 -10.21 -15.63
CA SER A 37 -13.32 -10.77 -15.20
C SER A 37 -14.43 -9.77 -15.48
N ILE A 38 -15.28 -10.09 -16.45
CA ILE A 38 -16.47 -9.28 -16.75
C ILE A 38 -17.40 -9.17 -15.55
N GLU A 39 -17.50 -10.21 -14.72
CA GLU A 39 -18.34 -10.27 -13.53
C GLU A 39 -17.89 -9.25 -12.47
N LEU A 40 -16.57 -9.05 -12.32
CA LEU A 40 -16.03 -8.00 -11.42
C LEU A 40 -16.38 -6.61 -11.95
N ALA A 41 -16.24 -6.38 -13.25
CA ALA A 41 -16.59 -5.11 -13.87
C ALA A 41 -18.10 -4.81 -13.77
N GLU A 42 -18.97 -5.78 -14.05
CA GLU A 42 -20.42 -5.66 -13.92
C GLU A 42 -20.85 -5.38 -12.46
N ARG A 43 -20.27 -6.11 -11.51
CA ARG A 43 -20.50 -5.88 -10.08
C ARG A 43 -20.08 -4.48 -9.65
N ALA A 44 -18.97 -3.96 -10.18
CA ALA A 44 -18.47 -2.63 -9.84
C ALA A 44 -19.35 -1.52 -10.42
N VAL A 45 -19.85 -1.68 -11.64
CA VAL A 45 -20.76 -0.75 -12.31
C VAL A 45 -22.17 -0.77 -11.69
N ALA A 46 -22.62 -1.91 -11.15
CA ALA A 46 -23.89 -2.07 -10.44
C ALA A 46 -25.11 -1.53 -11.24
N ASN A 47 -25.14 -1.74 -12.55
CA ASN A 47 -26.18 -1.26 -13.48
C ASN A 47 -26.41 0.26 -13.48
N HIS A 48 -25.41 1.06 -13.11
CA HIS A 48 -25.51 2.52 -13.14
C HIS A 48 -25.68 3.02 -14.58
N GLU A 49 -26.59 3.97 -14.83
CA GLU A 49 -26.95 4.46 -16.17
C GLU A 49 -25.77 5.01 -16.99
N ASN A 50 -24.80 5.65 -16.34
CA ASN A 50 -23.57 6.17 -16.93
C ASN A 50 -22.37 5.21 -16.81
N GLY A 51 -22.61 3.98 -16.35
CA GLY A 51 -21.62 2.94 -16.21
C GLY A 51 -21.66 1.92 -17.36
N LYS A 52 -20.50 1.45 -17.79
CA LYS A 52 -20.36 0.39 -18.76
C LYS A 52 -19.31 -0.60 -18.28
N ALA A 53 -19.64 -1.88 -18.22
CA ALA A 53 -18.68 -2.95 -17.96
C ALA A 53 -18.24 -3.59 -19.29
N ILE A 54 -16.94 -3.89 -19.41
CA ILE A 54 -16.39 -4.61 -20.55
C ILE A 54 -15.38 -5.66 -20.10
N PHE A 55 -15.37 -6.81 -20.80
CA PHE A 55 -14.24 -7.72 -20.74
C PHE A 55 -13.02 -7.05 -21.37
N PHE A 56 -11.88 -7.13 -20.69
CA PHE A 56 -10.67 -6.46 -21.14
C PHE A 56 -9.43 -7.29 -20.86
N ASN A 57 -8.67 -7.58 -21.92
CA ASN A 57 -7.37 -8.20 -21.81
C ASN A 57 -6.28 -7.16 -22.11
N VAL A 58 -5.54 -6.71 -21.10
CA VAL A 58 -4.47 -5.71 -21.25
C VAL A 58 -3.37 -6.13 -22.22
N THR A 59 -3.17 -7.43 -22.45
CA THR A 59 -2.18 -7.94 -23.39
C THR A 59 -2.67 -7.92 -24.85
N ASP A 60 -3.97 -7.76 -25.08
CA ASP A 60 -4.53 -7.51 -26.42
C ASP A 60 -4.29 -6.05 -26.83
N GLU A 61 -3.29 -5.84 -27.68
CA GLU A 61 -2.88 -4.50 -28.09
C GLU A 61 -3.99 -3.77 -28.87
N ILE A 62 -4.74 -4.48 -29.69
CA ILE A 62 -5.81 -3.88 -30.53
C ILE A 62 -6.93 -3.37 -29.63
N GLN A 63 -7.42 -4.22 -28.73
CA GLN A 63 -8.45 -3.85 -27.76
C GLN A 63 -7.97 -2.70 -26.88
N ARG A 64 -6.76 -2.82 -26.31
CA ARG A 64 -6.21 -1.82 -25.39
C ARG A 64 -6.10 -0.44 -26.04
N LYS A 65 -5.52 -0.36 -27.23
CA LYS A 65 -5.41 0.91 -27.95
C LYS A 65 -6.76 1.51 -28.32
N SER A 66 -7.70 0.68 -28.77
CA SER A 66 -9.05 1.12 -29.11
C SER A 66 -9.79 1.71 -27.91
N GLU A 67 -9.72 1.06 -26.74
CA GLU A 67 -10.40 1.55 -25.54
C GLU A 67 -9.73 2.83 -24.99
N ILE A 68 -8.40 2.92 -25.04
CA ILE A 68 -7.65 4.12 -24.64
C ILE A 68 -7.96 5.29 -25.59
N GLU A 69 -7.99 5.06 -26.89
CA GLU A 69 -8.31 6.09 -27.90
C GLU A 69 -9.69 6.70 -27.67
N ASN A 70 -10.66 5.87 -27.32
CA ASN A 70 -12.03 6.26 -27.04
C ASN A 70 -12.24 6.99 -25.70
N ALA A 71 -11.23 7.02 -24.81
CA ALA A 71 -11.31 7.67 -23.52
C ALA A 71 -10.79 9.12 -23.55
N ASP A 72 -11.26 9.96 -22.62
CA ASP A 72 -10.69 11.28 -22.32
C ASP A 72 -9.60 11.20 -21.25
N ILE A 73 -9.70 10.19 -20.36
CA ILE A 73 -8.71 9.88 -19.31
C ILE A 73 -8.71 8.38 -19.02
N VAL A 74 -7.54 7.86 -18.66
CA VAL A 74 -7.34 6.47 -18.28
C VAL A 74 -6.93 6.38 -16.82
N ILE A 75 -7.60 5.53 -16.05
CA ILE A 75 -7.26 5.18 -14.69
C ILE A 75 -6.77 3.74 -14.69
N SER A 76 -5.52 3.51 -14.29
CA SER A 76 -4.92 2.18 -14.27
C SER A 76 -4.81 1.65 -12.85
N MET A 77 -5.64 0.65 -12.52
CA MET A 77 -5.65 -0.10 -11.26
C MET A 77 -5.18 -1.54 -11.47
N LEU A 78 -4.37 -1.76 -12.48
CA LEU A 78 -3.78 -3.05 -12.85
C LEU A 78 -2.59 -3.41 -11.93
N PRO A 79 -2.08 -4.64 -11.97
CA PRO A 79 -0.78 -4.99 -11.38
C PRO A 79 0.35 -4.09 -11.90
N ALA A 80 1.32 -3.78 -11.03
CA ALA A 80 2.38 -2.79 -11.27
C ALA A 80 3.15 -3.00 -12.59
N SER A 81 3.43 -4.25 -12.97
CA SER A 81 4.16 -4.60 -14.20
C SER A 81 3.42 -4.25 -15.49
N LEU A 82 2.11 -3.99 -15.43
CA LEU A 82 1.28 -3.72 -16.61
C LEU A 82 1.07 -2.22 -16.88
N HIS A 83 1.37 -1.36 -15.92
CA HIS A 83 1.17 0.09 -16.08
C HIS A 83 2.02 0.69 -17.20
N ILE A 84 3.25 0.21 -17.40
CA ILE A 84 4.14 0.71 -18.46
C ILE A 84 3.53 0.54 -19.86
N THR A 85 2.83 -0.57 -20.10
CA THR A 85 2.19 -0.85 -21.39
C THR A 85 1.07 0.16 -21.66
N VAL A 86 0.24 0.40 -20.66
CA VAL A 86 -0.85 1.41 -20.71
C VAL A 86 -0.27 2.83 -20.86
N ALA A 87 0.76 3.16 -20.09
CA ALA A 87 1.39 4.48 -20.14
C ALA A 87 1.96 4.81 -21.52
N LYS A 88 2.64 3.84 -22.19
CA LYS A 88 3.14 4.01 -23.55
C LYS A 88 2.02 4.30 -24.55
N ASP A 89 0.91 3.57 -24.47
CA ASP A 89 -0.23 3.81 -25.33
C ASP A 89 -0.90 5.16 -25.03
N CYS A 90 -1.03 5.54 -23.74
CA CYS A 90 -1.56 6.84 -23.36
C CYS A 90 -0.73 7.99 -23.92
N VAL A 91 0.60 7.93 -23.84
CA VAL A 91 1.48 8.95 -24.45
C VAL A 91 1.30 9.01 -25.96
N SER A 92 1.25 7.85 -26.64
CA SER A 92 1.13 7.79 -28.12
C SER A 92 -0.23 8.28 -28.62
N LEU A 93 -1.30 8.10 -27.85
CA LEU A 93 -2.67 8.48 -28.17
C LEU A 93 -3.10 9.82 -27.52
N VAL A 94 -2.16 10.52 -26.88
CA VAL A 94 -2.36 11.83 -26.24
C VAL A 94 -3.49 11.77 -25.19
N LYS A 95 -3.40 10.79 -24.28
CA LYS A 95 -4.35 10.59 -23.17
C LYS A 95 -3.64 10.70 -21.83
N ASN A 96 -4.26 11.37 -20.86
CA ASN A 96 -3.76 11.40 -19.49
C ASN A 96 -4.00 10.04 -18.81
N MET A 97 -3.05 9.64 -17.93
CA MET A 97 -3.17 8.45 -17.11
C MET A 97 -2.99 8.78 -15.62
N VAL A 98 -3.78 8.12 -14.77
CA VAL A 98 -3.68 8.22 -13.32
C VAL A 98 -3.56 6.81 -12.71
N THR A 99 -2.68 6.63 -11.75
CA THR A 99 -2.52 5.37 -11.02
C THR A 99 -2.01 5.58 -9.59
N ALA A 100 -2.40 4.69 -8.68
CA ALA A 100 -1.89 4.65 -7.30
C ALA A 100 -0.47 4.07 -7.19
N SER A 101 0.03 3.43 -8.24
CA SER A 101 1.30 2.69 -8.20
C SER A 101 2.52 3.60 -8.28
N TYR A 102 3.64 3.12 -7.73
CA TYR A 102 4.94 3.78 -7.80
C TYR A 102 5.38 4.04 -9.25
N VAL A 103 6.15 5.11 -9.44
CA VAL A 103 6.85 5.38 -10.70
C VAL A 103 7.93 4.31 -10.90
N SER A 104 7.77 3.47 -11.94
CA SER A 104 8.86 2.57 -12.34
C SER A 104 9.91 3.32 -13.18
N PRO A 105 11.16 2.80 -13.27
CA PRO A 105 12.18 3.38 -14.13
C PRO A 105 11.70 3.56 -15.58
N GLU A 106 10.98 2.58 -16.13
CA GLU A 106 10.45 2.62 -17.48
C GLU A 106 9.35 3.68 -17.66
N ILE A 107 8.55 3.96 -16.61
CA ILE A 107 7.58 5.08 -16.63
C ILE A 107 8.32 6.41 -16.53
N ALA A 108 9.33 6.51 -15.67
CA ALA A 108 10.16 7.72 -15.56
C ALA A 108 10.79 8.10 -16.89
N ASP A 109 11.25 7.14 -17.69
CA ASP A 109 11.82 7.33 -19.02
C ASP A 109 10.82 7.91 -20.04
N LEU A 110 9.52 7.91 -19.74
CA LEU A 110 8.48 8.53 -20.58
C LEU A 110 8.30 10.02 -20.32
N ASP A 111 8.93 10.61 -19.30
CA ASP A 111 8.67 11.99 -18.85
C ASP A 111 8.77 13.02 -19.99
N GLU A 112 9.88 13.04 -20.72
CA GLU A 112 10.08 14.00 -21.82
C GLU A 112 9.09 13.76 -22.98
N LYS A 113 8.78 12.51 -23.31
CA LYS A 113 7.80 12.18 -24.36
C LYS A 113 6.39 12.63 -23.95
N ALA A 114 6.03 12.41 -22.69
CA ALA A 114 4.75 12.83 -22.13
C ALA A 114 4.62 14.36 -22.11
N LYS A 115 5.69 15.10 -21.73
CA LYS A 115 5.72 16.56 -21.80
C LYS A 115 5.52 17.06 -23.23
N GLN A 116 6.25 16.51 -24.20
CA GLN A 116 6.13 16.88 -25.62
C GLN A 116 4.74 16.61 -26.18
N ALA A 117 4.10 15.52 -25.76
CA ALA A 117 2.74 15.18 -26.14
C ALA A 117 1.65 15.97 -25.37
N GLY A 118 2.03 16.76 -24.36
CA GLY A 118 1.09 17.46 -23.50
C GLY A 118 0.28 16.51 -22.58
N VAL A 119 0.81 15.31 -22.29
CA VAL A 119 0.18 14.27 -21.50
C VAL A 119 0.67 14.30 -20.06
N LEU A 120 -0.22 14.09 -19.11
CA LEU A 120 0.11 13.85 -17.71
C LEU A 120 0.02 12.33 -17.41
N LEU A 121 1.11 11.78 -16.92
CA LEU A 121 1.15 10.47 -16.28
C LEU A 121 1.30 10.69 -14.77
N LEU A 122 0.17 10.73 -14.05
CA LEU A 122 0.14 10.95 -12.60
C LEU A 122 0.18 9.61 -11.88
N ASN A 123 1.31 9.35 -11.24
CA ASN A 123 1.57 8.16 -10.45
C ASN A 123 1.53 8.47 -8.95
N GLU A 124 1.62 7.44 -8.12
CA GLU A 124 1.73 7.56 -6.67
C GLU A 124 0.62 8.42 -6.05
N ILE A 125 -0.60 8.32 -6.57
CA ILE A 125 -1.75 9.05 -6.05
C ILE A 125 -2.77 8.12 -5.40
N GLY A 126 -2.26 7.23 -4.52
CA GLY A 126 -3.06 6.35 -3.68
C GLY A 126 -2.99 6.74 -2.20
N LEU A 127 -2.66 5.77 -1.33
CA LEU A 127 -2.51 5.97 0.11
C LEU A 127 -1.04 6.16 0.50
N ASP A 128 -0.24 5.12 0.37
CA ASP A 128 1.20 5.01 0.55
C ASP A 128 1.73 4.08 -0.57
N PRO A 129 2.03 4.73 -1.73
CA PRO A 129 2.24 6.16 -1.96
C PRO A 129 0.95 6.93 -2.35
N GLY A 130 0.86 8.19 -1.90
CA GLY A 130 -0.18 9.13 -2.34
C GLY A 130 -0.64 10.12 -1.29
N ILE A 131 -1.58 9.75 -0.42
CA ILE A 131 -2.02 10.59 0.69
C ILE A 131 -0.84 10.96 1.58
N ASP A 132 0.09 10.01 1.83
CA ASP A 132 1.32 10.25 2.58
C ASP A 132 2.19 11.36 1.97
N HIS A 133 2.29 11.42 0.64
CA HIS A 133 3.01 12.49 -0.04
C HIS A 133 2.31 13.84 0.11
N MET A 134 1.01 13.83 -0.16
CA MET A 134 0.21 15.05 -0.20
C MET A 134 0.14 15.73 1.17
N SER A 135 -0.19 14.96 2.21
CA SER A 135 -0.27 15.46 3.58
C SER A 135 1.09 15.88 4.14
N ALA A 136 2.16 15.09 3.84
CA ALA A 136 3.51 15.50 4.21
C ALA A 136 3.91 16.82 3.55
N MET A 137 3.69 16.98 2.24
CA MET A 137 4.04 18.21 1.52
C MET A 137 3.25 19.41 1.98
N GLN A 138 1.99 19.24 2.35
CA GLN A 138 1.20 20.34 2.93
C GLN A 138 1.86 20.88 4.19
N VAL A 139 2.23 20.01 5.13
CA VAL A 139 2.86 20.40 6.40
C VAL A 139 4.29 20.91 6.18
N ILE A 140 5.08 20.27 5.31
CA ILE A 140 6.44 20.69 4.96
C ILE A 140 6.44 22.11 4.39
N ASP A 141 5.55 22.38 3.45
CA ASP A 141 5.43 23.70 2.84
C ASP A 141 4.95 24.75 3.84
N GLU A 142 4.01 24.41 4.70
CA GLU A 142 3.53 25.30 5.76
C GLU A 142 4.65 25.66 6.77
N ILE A 143 5.42 24.68 7.22
CA ILE A 143 6.57 24.92 8.11
C ILE A 143 7.58 25.85 7.46
N LYS A 144 7.95 25.58 6.19
CA LYS A 144 8.91 26.40 5.42
C LYS A 144 8.40 27.82 5.19
N GLU A 145 7.13 27.98 4.80
CA GLU A 145 6.52 29.31 4.55
C GLU A 145 6.44 30.15 5.83
N ASN A 146 6.32 29.51 6.99
CA ASN A 146 6.36 30.18 8.29
C ASN A 146 7.78 30.36 8.86
N GLY A 147 8.81 30.12 8.05
CA GLY A 147 10.22 30.32 8.44
C GLY A 147 10.79 29.23 9.35
N GLY A 148 10.18 28.04 9.34
CA GLY A 148 10.70 26.88 10.05
C GLY A 148 11.74 26.12 9.20
N ASP A 149 12.76 25.59 9.88
CA ASP A 149 13.83 24.77 9.28
C ASP A 149 13.67 23.32 9.79
N LEU A 150 13.31 22.42 8.87
CA LEU A 150 13.05 21.01 9.17
C LEU A 150 14.33 20.25 9.52
N THR A 151 14.33 19.58 10.66
CA THR A 151 15.45 18.76 11.15
C THR A 151 15.13 17.26 11.17
N SER A 152 13.85 16.89 11.19
CA SER A 152 13.41 15.50 11.13
C SER A 152 12.05 15.38 10.45
N PHE A 153 11.92 14.40 9.57
CA PHE A 153 10.65 13.96 9.02
C PHE A 153 10.57 12.44 9.07
N LYS A 154 9.53 11.93 9.73
CA LYS A 154 9.21 10.51 9.75
C LYS A 154 7.76 10.32 9.31
N SER A 155 7.50 9.32 8.50
CA SER A 155 6.16 8.96 8.01
C SER A 155 5.90 7.48 8.24
N PHE A 156 4.77 7.16 8.85
CA PHE A 156 4.36 5.80 9.14
C PHE A 156 2.95 5.55 8.64
N CYS A 157 2.72 4.38 8.02
CA CYS A 157 1.40 3.98 7.55
C CYS A 157 1.16 2.49 7.81
N GLY A 158 -0.07 2.11 8.15
CA GLY A 158 -0.48 0.74 8.33
C GLY A 158 -1.95 0.50 7.96
N GLY A 159 -2.21 -0.58 7.22
CA GLY A 159 -3.54 -1.14 7.03
C GLY A 159 -3.73 -2.29 8.02
N LEU A 160 -4.77 -2.21 8.85
CA LEU A 160 -5.00 -3.07 10.00
C LEU A 160 -6.49 -3.44 10.10
N VAL A 161 -6.82 -4.39 10.97
CA VAL A 161 -8.21 -4.66 11.35
C VAL A 161 -8.70 -3.56 12.32
N HIS A 162 -9.99 -3.19 12.19
CA HIS A 162 -10.63 -2.26 13.13
C HIS A 162 -10.62 -2.84 14.55
N PRO A 163 -10.40 -2.06 15.61
CA PRO A 163 -10.29 -2.58 16.97
C PRO A 163 -11.47 -3.45 17.44
N ASP A 164 -12.70 -3.08 17.07
CA ASP A 164 -13.92 -3.84 17.46
C ASP A 164 -14.03 -5.22 16.78
N TYR A 165 -13.26 -5.46 15.72
CA TYR A 165 -13.22 -6.72 14.97
C TYR A 165 -11.89 -7.45 15.10
N ASP A 166 -11.04 -6.97 16.00
CA ASP A 166 -9.73 -7.55 16.31
C ASP A 166 -9.88 -8.72 17.28
N ASN A 167 -10.06 -9.90 16.73
CA ASN A 167 -10.41 -11.12 17.44
C ASN A 167 -9.35 -12.22 17.36
N ASN A 168 -8.10 -11.87 17.09
CA ASN A 168 -7.01 -12.83 16.98
C ASN A 168 -5.72 -12.34 17.65
N PRO A 169 -4.81 -13.26 18.07
CA PRO A 169 -3.63 -12.89 18.85
C PRO A 169 -2.59 -12.07 18.07
N TRP A 170 -2.68 -12.03 16.72
CA TRP A 170 -1.79 -11.22 15.89
C TRP A 170 -2.24 -9.77 15.78
N ASN A 171 -3.49 -9.47 16.16
CA ASN A 171 -4.12 -8.16 15.96
C ASN A 171 -4.00 -7.69 14.50
N TYR A 172 -4.17 -8.66 13.58
CA TYR A 172 -3.97 -8.45 12.15
C TYR A 172 -4.91 -9.34 11.30
N LYS A 173 -5.47 -8.74 10.25
CA LYS A 173 -6.14 -9.44 9.15
C LYS A 173 -5.72 -8.81 7.82
N PHE A 174 -5.84 -9.55 6.72
CA PHE A 174 -5.51 -9.04 5.38
C PHE A 174 -6.56 -8.06 4.88
N THR A 175 -6.20 -6.80 4.82
CA THR A 175 -7.05 -5.71 4.28
C THR A 175 -6.71 -5.37 2.83
N TRP A 176 -5.59 -5.88 2.33
CA TRP A 176 -5.09 -5.69 0.96
C TRP A 176 -4.43 -6.97 0.44
N ASN A 177 -3.52 -6.86 -0.52
CA ASN A 177 -2.90 -8.01 -1.18
C ASN A 177 -2.06 -8.86 -0.20
N PRO A 178 -2.46 -10.11 0.13
CA PRO A 178 -1.74 -10.98 1.06
C PRO A 178 -0.30 -11.25 0.66
N ARG A 179 -0.03 -11.39 -0.65
CA ARG A 179 1.31 -11.61 -1.17
C ARG A 179 2.26 -10.48 -0.79
N ASN A 180 1.82 -9.24 -0.96
CA ASN A 180 2.63 -8.08 -0.62
C ASN A 180 2.89 -7.97 0.89
N VAL A 181 1.99 -8.46 1.73
CA VAL A 181 2.19 -8.52 3.18
C VAL A 181 3.27 -9.54 3.54
N VAL A 182 3.23 -10.73 2.97
CA VAL A 182 4.23 -11.79 3.23
C VAL A 182 5.61 -11.36 2.73
N LEU A 183 5.69 -10.66 1.61
CA LEU A 183 6.95 -10.17 1.04
C LEU A 183 7.34 -8.77 1.55
N ALA A 184 6.60 -8.21 2.51
CA ALA A 184 6.87 -6.87 3.03
C ALA A 184 8.26 -6.78 3.66
N GLY A 185 8.98 -5.74 3.30
CA GLY A 185 10.32 -5.47 3.85
C GLY A 185 11.46 -6.26 3.21
N GLN A 186 11.20 -7.12 2.21
CA GLN A 186 12.28 -7.77 1.47
C GLN A 186 13.24 -6.74 0.86
N GLY A 187 14.54 -7.07 0.86
CA GLY A 187 15.61 -6.16 0.49
C GLY A 187 16.21 -5.47 1.71
N THR A 188 16.98 -4.43 1.47
CA THR A 188 17.60 -3.62 2.53
C THR A 188 16.83 -2.33 2.70
N ALA A 189 16.34 -2.07 3.90
CA ALA A 189 15.76 -0.77 4.21
C ALA A 189 16.88 0.26 4.42
N GLN A 190 16.69 1.46 3.88
CA GLN A 190 17.67 2.55 3.97
C GLN A 190 17.01 3.88 4.31
N TYR A 191 17.64 4.62 5.22
CA TYR A 191 17.16 5.90 5.71
C TYR A 191 18.32 6.75 6.25
N ILE A 192 18.04 8.00 6.62
CA ILE A 192 19.01 8.87 7.30
C ILE A 192 18.49 9.21 8.71
N LYS A 193 19.36 9.17 9.71
CA LYS A 193 19.06 9.54 11.11
C LYS A 193 20.22 10.33 11.68
N GLN A 194 19.96 11.57 12.11
CA GLN A 194 20.96 12.49 12.65
C GLN A 194 22.20 12.63 11.77
N GLY A 195 22.00 12.83 10.46
CA GLY A 195 23.05 12.96 9.46
C GLY A 195 23.76 11.65 9.07
N ASN A 196 23.38 10.52 9.65
CA ASN A 196 24.02 9.24 9.38
C ASN A 196 23.12 8.33 8.55
N TYR A 197 23.62 7.82 7.44
CA TYR A 197 22.96 6.78 6.65
C TYR A 197 22.85 5.48 7.45
N LYS A 198 21.68 4.88 7.43
CA LYS A 198 21.37 3.61 8.10
C LYS A 198 20.83 2.63 7.08
N TYR A 199 21.30 1.39 7.21
CA TYR A 199 20.89 0.27 6.39
C TYR A 199 20.45 -0.88 7.31
N ILE A 200 19.28 -1.44 7.06
CA ILE A 200 18.76 -2.58 7.81
C ILE A 200 18.54 -3.71 6.80
N PRO A 201 19.34 -4.79 6.84
CA PRO A 201 19.09 -5.97 6.03
C PRO A 201 17.76 -6.61 6.45
N TYR A 202 17.08 -7.25 5.52
CA TYR A 202 15.76 -7.87 5.75
C TYR A 202 15.72 -8.75 7.01
N THR A 203 16.74 -9.59 7.22
CA THR A 203 16.83 -10.48 8.38
C THR A 203 16.90 -9.76 9.74
N LYS A 204 17.07 -8.44 9.75
CA LYS A 204 17.13 -7.61 10.97
C LYS A 204 16.04 -6.53 11.00
N LEU A 205 15.14 -6.53 10.03
CA LEU A 205 14.15 -5.49 9.87
C LEU A 205 13.18 -5.43 11.06
N PHE A 206 12.60 -6.57 11.38
CA PHE A 206 11.56 -6.68 12.42
C PHE A 206 12.11 -6.72 13.86
N GLU A 207 13.43 -6.72 14.02
CA GLU A 207 14.10 -6.51 15.31
C GLU A 207 14.29 -5.03 15.66
N ARG A 208 14.11 -4.12 14.69
CA ARG A 208 14.35 -2.67 14.81
C ARG A 208 13.07 -1.89 14.62
N THR A 209 12.24 -1.90 15.64
CA THR A 209 10.96 -1.20 15.65
C THR A 209 11.00 0.04 16.54
N GLU A 210 10.15 1.03 16.23
CA GLU A 210 9.86 2.19 17.09
C GLU A 210 8.41 2.06 17.60
N LEU A 211 8.20 2.18 18.90
CA LEU A 211 6.86 2.21 19.49
C LEU A 211 6.29 3.63 19.39
N MET A 212 5.02 3.73 19.08
CA MET A 212 4.29 4.99 19.03
C MET A 212 2.81 4.81 19.34
N GLU A 213 2.22 5.87 19.85
CA GLU A 213 0.76 6.02 19.96
C GLU A 213 0.26 6.88 18.81
N VAL A 214 -0.90 6.54 18.25
CA VAL A 214 -1.53 7.33 17.19
C VAL A 214 -2.95 7.64 17.63
N LEU A 215 -3.18 8.89 17.99
CA LEU A 215 -4.46 9.37 18.51
C LEU A 215 -4.99 8.43 19.62
N ASP A 216 -6.26 8.13 19.60
CA ASP A 216 -6.94 7.20 20.53
C ASP A 216 -6.96 5.74 20.04
N ALA A 217 -6.27 5.43 18.93
CA ALA A 217 -6.21 4.07 18.37
C ALA A 217 -5.22 3.14 19.10
N GLY A 218 -4.46 3.64 20.09
CA GLY A 218 -3.55 2.88 20.93
C GLY A 218 -2.14 2.72 20.38
N GLU A 219 -1.39 1.73 20.91
CA GLU A 219 0.02 1.50 20.61
C GLU A 219 0.24 0.73 19.30
N PHE A 220 1.27 1.17 18.58
CA PHE A 220 1.75 0.55 17.34
C PHE A 220 3.27 0.38 17.40
N GLU A 221 3.77 -0.57 16.63
CA GLU A 221 5.20 -0.70 16.32
C GLU A 221 5.43 -0.42 14.84
N GLY A 222 6.36 0.50 14.57
CA GLY A 222 6.77 0.88 13.23
C GLY A 222 8.12 0.28 12.87
N TYR A 223 8.23 -0.34 11.70
CA TYR A 223 9.48 -0.82 11.12
C TYR A 223 9.78 -0.11 9.80
N ALA A 224 11.07 0.00 9.44
CA ALA A 224 11.50 0.74 8.25
C ALA A 224 10.91 0.14 6.96
N ASN A 225 10.38 1.01 6.09
CA ASN A 225 9.86 0.63 4.80
C ASN A 225 10.90 0.92 3.70
N ARG A 226 11.49 -0.12 3.15
CA ARG A 226 12.41 -0.11 1.99
C ARG A 226 13.32 1.14 1.92
N ASP A 227 13.19 1.95 0.86
CA ASP A 227 14.00 3.14 0.60
C ASP A 227 13.27 4.42 1.03
N SER A 228 13.78 5.07 2.10
CA SER A 228 13.36 6.41 2.47
C SER A 228 14.17 7.51 1.77
N LEU A 229 15.38 7.20 1.28
CA LEU A 229 16.32 8.20 0.80
C LEU A 229 15.92 8.84 -0.53
N GLY A 230 15.26 8.08 -1.40
CA GLY A 230 14.77 8.58 -2.69
C GLY A 230 13.78 9.73 -2.55
N TYR A 231 13.04 9.78 -1.43
CA TYR A 231 12.02 10.80 -1.19
C TYR A 231 12.56 12.16 -0.77
N ARG A 232 13.84 12.28 -0.40
CA ARG A 232 14.46 13.56 -0.08
C ARG A 232 14.32 14.57 -1.23
N TYR A 233 14.57 14.12 -2.44
CA TYR A 233 14.45 14.95 -3.64
C TYR A 233 12.98 15.28 -3.96
N ALA A 234 12.09 14.32 -3.81
CA ALA A 234 10.67 14.51 -4.07
C ALA A 234 10.01 15.51 -3.14
N TYR A 235 10.52 15.63 -1.90
CA TYR A 235 10.01 16.55 -0.87
C TYR A 235 10.83 17.86 -0.74
N GLY A 236 11.89 18.04 -1.53
CA GLY A 236 12.80 19.18 -1.38
C GLY A 236 13.46 19.23 0.01
N LEU A 237 13.91 18.06 0.47
CA LEU A 237 14.51 17.81 1.79
C LEU A 237 15.89 17.16 1.65
N GLU A 238 16.67 17.58 0.65
CA GLU A 238 17.96 16.96 0.30
C GLU A 238 18.94 16.90 1.47
N ASP A 239 18.96 17.95 2.28
CA ASP A 239 19.90 18.13 3.40
C ASP A 239 19.31 17.77 4.76
N ILE A 240 18.10 17.23 4.83
CA ILE A 240 17.45 16.90 6.10
C ILE A 240 18.26 15.87 6.89
N PRO A 241 18.57 16.11 8.19
CA PRO A 241 19.38 15.20 9.00
C PRO A 241 18.68 13.87 9.31
N THR A 242 17.32 13.87 9.35
CA THR A 242 16.55 12.65 9.62
C THR A 242 15.37 12.55 8.67
N LEU A 243 15.34 11.45 7.90
CA LEU A 243 14.21 11.09 7.05
C LEU A 243 13.99 9.58 7.13
N PHE A 244 12.75 9.21 7.49
CA PHE A 244 12.37 7.82 7.74
C PHE A 244 10.94 7.55 7.26
N ARG A 245 10.74 6.45 6.54
CA ARG A 245 9.41 5.91 6.23
C ARG A 245 9.27 4.53 6.83
N GLY A 246 8.14 4.26 7.44
CA GLY A 246 7.89 3.02 8.15
C GLY A 246 6.48 2.46 7.93
N THR A 247 6.35 1.18 8.24
CA THR A 247 5.07 0.46 8.22
C THR A 247 4.64 0.18 9.64
N LEU A 248 3.37 0.45 9.95
CA LEU A 248 2.77 0.21 11.27
C LEU A 248 2.16 -1.19 11.37
N ARG A 249 2.34 -1.78 12.54
CA ARG A 249 1.64 -2.99 13.01
C ARG A 249 1.24 -2.82 14.47
N ARG A 250 0.33 -3.64 14.95
CA ARG A 250 0.06 -3.74 16.39
C ARG A 250 1.27 -4.29 17.11
N LYS A 251 1.46 -3.86 18.34
CA LYS A 251 2.55 -4.31 19.23
C LYS A 251 2.60 -5.83 19.35
N GLY A 252 3.80 -6.40 19.20
CA GLY A 252 4.04 -7.84 19.25
C GLY A 252 3.92 -8.57 17.91
N TYR A 253 3.42 -7.93 16.85
CA TYR A 253 3.41 -8.49 15.49
C TYR A 253 4.82 -8.74 14.98
N CYS A 254 5.69 -7.73 15.05
CA CYS A 254 7.02 -7.79 14.44
C CYS A 254 7.90 -8.88 15.04
N LYS A 255 7.85 -9.08 16.34
CA LYS A 255 8.60 -10.16 16.99
C LYS A 255 8.18 -11.54 16.52
N ALA A 256 6.86 -11.79 16.45
CA ALA A 256 6.35 -13.07 15.97
C ALA A 256 6.63 -13.27 14.47
N TRP A 257 6.44 -12.23 13.64
CA TRP A 257 6.73 -12.29 12.21
C TRP A 257 8.21 -12.54 11.92
N ASN A 258 9.09 -11.98 12.74
CA ASN A 258 10.53 -12.20 12.63
C ASN A 258 10.92 -13.68 12.69
N MET A 259 10.15 -14.53 13.35
CA MET A 259 10.41 -15.98 13.41
C MET A 259 10.33 -16.61 12.02
N PHE A 260 9.34 -16.23 11.21
CA PHE A 260 9.22 -16.68 9.82
C PHE A 260 10.36 -16.16 8.94
N VAL A 261 10.80 -14.93 9.18
CA VAL A 261 11.94 -14.34 8.46
C VAL A 261 13.25 -15.08 8.79
N GLN A 262 13.47 -15.35 10.08
CA GLN A 262 14.69 -16.08 10.53
C GLN A 262 14.73 -17.52 10.01
N LEU A 263 13.58 -18.16 9.81
CA LEU A 263 13.47 -19.48 9.19
C LEU A 263 13.60 -19.47 7.67
N GLY A 264 13.47 -18.32 7.01
CA GLY A 264 13.44 -18.25 5.56
C GLY A 264 12.06 -18.60 4.94
N MET A 265 11.01 -18.68 5.74
CA MET A 265 9.67 -19.02 5.26
C MET A 265 9.02 -17.93 4.40
N THR A 266 9.58 -16.74 4.40
CA THR A 266 9.18 -15.62 3.54
C THR A 266 9.94 -15.58 2.21
N ASP A 267 10.79 -16.58 1.92
CA ASP A 267 11.56 -16.65 0.69
C ASP A 267 10.67 -17.04 -0.49
N ASP A 268 10.84 -16.33 -1.60
CA ASP A 268 10.08 -16.50 -2.85
C ASP A 268 10.97 -16.88 -4.04
N THR A 269 12.22 -17.25 -3.80
CA THR A 269 13.22 -17.47 -4.84
C THR A 269 13.35 -18.90 -5.30
N TYR A 270 12.76 -19.87 -4.56
CA TYR A 270 12.81 -21.29 -4.90
C TYR A 270 11.48 -21.98 -4.58
N GLU A 271 11.24 -23.10 -5.24
CA GLU A 271 10.07 -23.95 -5.03
C GLU A 271 10.40 -25.08 -4.05
N VAL A 272 9.43 -25.43 -3.21
CA VAL A 272 9.52 -26.56 -2.27
C VAL A 272 9.12 -27.83 -2.99
N GLU A 273 10.02 -28.79 -3.04
CA GLU A 273 9.79 -30.09 -3.70
C GLU A 273 8.59 -30.82 -3.10
N ASN A 274 7.69 -31.34 -3.96
CA ASN A 274 6.50 -32.10 -3.57
C ASN A 274 5.58 -31.33 -2.58
N SER A 275 5.51 -30.01 -2.72
CA SER A 275 4.80 -29.13 -1.79
C SER A 275 3.31 -29.45 -1.65
N GLU A 276 2.66 -29.96 -2.70
CA GLU A 276 1.25 -30.32 -2.70
C GLU A 276 0.87 -31.46 -1.76
N ASN A 277 1.84 -32.34 -1.42
CA ASN A 277 1.64 -33.50 -0.56
C ASN A 277 2.15 -33.31 0.86
N LEU A 278 2.84 -32.21 1.14
CA LEU A 278 3.31 -31.89 2.50
C LEU A 278 2.14 -31.48 3.38
N THR A 279 2.24 -31.81 4.69
CA THR A 279 1.43 -31.15 5.71
C THR A 279 2.10 -29.84 6.16
N TYR A 280 1.37 -28.93 6.80
CA TYR A 280 1.95 -27.71 7.38
C TYR A 280 3.05 -28.06 8.37
N ARG A 281 2.85 -29.08 9.23
CA ARG A 281 3.86 -29.61 10.13
C ARG A 281 5.10 -30.10 9.39
N ALA A 282 4.93 -30.86 8.32
CA ALA A 282 6.03 -31.36 7.50
C ALA A 282 6.77 -30.20 6.81
N PHE A 283 6.04 -29.23 6.28
CA PHE A 283 6.63 -28.04 5.64
C PHE A 283 7.52 -27.25 6.62
N ILE A 284 7.03 -26.86 7.80
CA ILE A 284 7.86 -26.11 8.76
C ILE A 284 9.06 -26.94 9.25
N ASN A 285 8.90 -28.27 9.34
CA ASN A 285 10.00 -29.13 9.75
C ASN A 285 11.18 -29.16 8.76
N LEU A 286 10.98 -28.78 7.49
CA LEU A 286 12.05 -28.68 6.48
C LEU A 286 13.12 -27.65 6.84
N PHE A 287 12.78 -26.65 7.65
CA PHE A 287 13.70 -25.56 8.01
C PHE A 287 14.59 -25.88 9.22
N PHE A 288 14.42 -27.05 9.86
CA PHE A 288 15.20 -27.43 11.03
C PHE A 288 16.23 -28.48 10.72
N PRO A 289 17.37 -28.52 11.46
CA PRO A 289 18.29 -29.65 11.43
C PRO A 289 17.58 -30.94 11.76
N TYR A 290 18.03 -32.03 11.14
CA TYR A 290 17.51 -33.37 11.42
C TYR A 290 17.68 -33.76 12.89
N ASN A 291 16.56 -34.08 13.55
CA ASN A 291 16.52 -34.56 14.93
C ASN A 291 15.23 -35.39 15.12
N ASN A 292 15.36 -36.62 15.56
CA ASN A 292 14.24 -37.54 15.79
C ASN A 292 13.72 -37.56 17.24
N GLU A 293 14.45 -36.92 18.16
CA GLU A 293 14.12 -36.93 19.59
C GLU A 293 13.19 -35.77 19.96
N LEU A 294 13.18 -34.69 19.16
CA LEU A 294 12.39 -33.50 19.42
C LEU A 294 11.15 -33.41 18.51
N SER A 295 10.03 -32.99 19.08
CA SER A 295 8.86 -32.62 18.29
C SER A 295 9.18 -31.39 17.40
N VAL A 296 8.33 -31.12 16.40
CA VAL A 296 8.52 -29.95 15.51
C VAL A 296 8.45 -28.65 16.29
N GLU A 297 7.54 -28.55 17.26
CA GLU A 297 7.41 -27.41 18.18
C GLU A 297 8.66 -27.21 19.04
N GLN A 298 9.22 -28.32 19.56
CA GLN A 298 10.47 -28.24 20.31
C GLN A 298 11.67 -27.81 19.45
N LYS A 299 11.74 -28.30 18.20
CA LYS A 299 12.76 -27.86 17.24
C LYS A 299 12.61 -26.36 16.95
N PHE A 300 11.38 -25.89 16.71
CA PHE A 300 11.07 -24.49 16.48
C PHE A 300 11.57 -23.61 17.63
N CYS A 301 11.19 -23.95 18.85
CA CYS A 301 11.59 -23.21 20.04
C CYS A 301 13.11 -23.24 20.28
N SER A 302 13.71 -24.41 20.14
CA SER A 302 15.17 -24.56 20.32
C SER A 302 15.97 -23.78 19.27
N TYR A 303 15.56 -23.86 17.99
CA TYR A 303 16.25 -23.19 16.88
C TYR A 303 16.19 -21.68 16.97
N LEU A 304 15.03 -21.15 17.38
CA LEU A 304 14.78 -19.70 17.49
C LEU A 304 15.04 -19.14 18.90
N ASN A 305 15.50 -19.97 19.82
CA ASN A 305 15.75 -19.60 21.22
C ASN A 305 14.52 -18.99 21.90
N LEU A 306 13.36 -19.67 21.77
CA LEU A 306 12.08 -19.27 22.34
C LEU A 306 11.60 -20.24 23.41
N SER A 307 10.79 -19.76 24.35
CA SER A 307 9.97 -20.60 25.22
C SER A 307 8.65 -20.98 24.52
N GLN A 308 8.15 -22.19 24.76
CA GLN A 308 6.80 -22.59 24.32
C GLN A 308 5.69 -21.74 24.99
N ASP A 309 5.97 -21.15 26.15
CA ASP A 309 5.06 -20.26 26.84
C ASP A 309 5.16 -18.79 26.37
N SER A 310 5.98 -18.51 25.36
CA SER A 310 6.14 -17.14 24.84
C SER A 310 4.93 -16.69 24.02
N GLU A 311 4.68 -15.38 24.02
CA GLU A 311 3.64 -14.77 23.20
C GLU A 311 3.86 -15.02 21.71
N GLU A 312 5.12 -14.94 21.26
CA GLU A 312 5.52 -15.21 19.88
C GLU A 312 5.15 -16.65 19.47
N PHE A 313 5.45 -17.66 20.32
CA PHE A 313 5.08 -19.03 20.03
C PHE A 313 3.57 -19.22 19.95
N SER A 314 2.82 -18.66 20.90
CA SER A 314 1.35 -18.74 20.91
C SER A 314 0.74 -18.16 19.64
N LYS A 315 1.29 -17.03 19.11
CA LYS A 315 0.84 -16.44 17.84
C LYS A 315 1.12 -17.37 16.64
N ILE A 316 2.29 -18.01 16.61
CA ILE A 316 2.70 -18.94 15.55
C ILE A 316 1.81 -20.19 15.58
N GLU A 317 1.62 -20.79 16.77
CA GLU A 317 0.78 -21.96 16.96
C GLU A 317 -0.68 -21.71 16.56
N TRP A 318 -1.20 -20.53 16.89
CA TRP A 318 -2.58 -20.13 16.54
C TRP A 318 -2.84 -20.14 15.03
N LEU A 319 -1.84 -19.89 14.19
CA LEU A 319 -1.96 -20.00 12.74
C LEU A 319 -2.20 -21.43 12.26
N GLY A 320 -1.99 -22.44 13.13
CA GLY A 320 -2.17 -23.85 12.77
C GLY A 320 -1.00 -24.45 11.99
N ILE A 321 0.15 -23.80 12.01
CA ILE A 321 1.34 -24.21 11.21
C ILE A 321 1.91 -25.58 11.63
N PHE A 322 1.58 -26.05 12.84
CA PHE A 322 1.99 -27.36 13.36
C PHE A 322 0.93 -28.45 13.16
N THR A 323 -0.09 -28.22 12.33
CA THR A 323 -1.14 -29.20 12.04
C THR A 323 -0.76 -30.11 10.86
N ASP A 324 -1.50 -31.22 10.73
CA ASP A 324 -1.36 -32.16 9.61
C ASP A 324 -2.23 -31.78 8.40
N THR A 325 -2.63 -30.51 8.31
CA THR A 325 -3.36 -29.95 7.16
C THR A 325 -2.46 -30.00 5.92
N ILE A 326 -2.96 -30.49 4.81
CA ILE A 326 -2.24 -30.60 3.54
C ILE A 326 -2.05 -29.23 2.91
N VAL A 327 -0.83 -28.93 2.47
CA VAL A 327 -0.49 -27.71 1.74
C VAL A 327 -1.29 -27.58 0.44
N GLY A 328 -1.37 -28.66 -0.37
CA GLY A 328 -2.20 -28.73 -1.58
C GLY A 328 -1.85 -27.71 -2.67
N LEU A 329 -0.68 -27.10 -2.61
CA LEU A 329 -0.16 -26.16 -3.61
C LEU A 329 1.01 -26.83 -4.34
N LYS A 330 0.92 -27.00 -5.63
CA LYS A 330 1.99 -27.56 -6.45
C LYS A 330 3.01 -26.48 -6.79
N ASP A 331 4.29 -26.87 -6.83
CA ASP A 331 5.40 -26.00 -7.22
C ASP A 331 5.36 -24.64 -6.46
N ALA A 332 5.16 -24.73 -5.14
CA ALA A 332 4.96 -23.54 -4.30
C ALA A 332 6.26 -23.12 -3.61
N THR A 333 6.53 -21.81 -3.61
CA THR A 333 7.61 -21.23 -2.82
C THR A 333 7.27 -21.20 -1.33
N PRO A 334 8.26 -21.16 -0.40
CA PRO A 334 8.00 -21.00 1.03
C PRO A 334 7.04 -19.85 1.33
N ALA A 335 7.25 -18.68 0.73
CA ALA A 335 6.39 -17.52 0.90
C ALA A 335 4.94 -17.77 0.44
N LYS A 336 4.73 -18.53 -0.63
CA LYS A 336 3.39 -18.87 -1.13
C LYS A 336 2.66 -19.84 -0.18
N ILE A 337 3.39 -20.79 0.42
CA ILE A 337 2.83 -21.70 1.41
C ILE A 337 2.48 -20.94 2.70
N LEU A 338 3.39 -20.07 3.19
CA LEU A 338 3.13 -19.22 4.36
C LEU A 338 1.93 -18.30 4.12
N GLN A 339 1.81 -17.71 2.93
CA GLN A 339 0.66 -16.91 2.53
C GLN A 339 -0.65 -17.71 2.69
N LYS A 340 -0.71 -18.92 2.17
CA LYS A 340 -1.90 -19.79 2.30
C LYS A 340 -2.26 -20.05 3.77
N ILE A 341 -1.27 -20.40 4.61
CA ILE A 341 -1.48 -20.63 6.04
C ILE A 341 -2.06 -19.38 6.71
N CYS A 342 -1.51 -18.20 6.41
CA CYS A 342 -2.01 -16.94 6.95
C CYS A 342 -3.42 -16.60 6.42
N GLU A 343 -3.72 -16.84 5.14
CA GLU A 343 -5.04 -16.57 4.55
C GLU A 343 -6.17 -17.34 5.22
N GLU A 344 -5.91 -18.55 5.71
CA GLU A 344 -6.91 -19.35 6.45
C GLU A 344 -7.36 -18.71 7.76
N LYS A 345 -6.52 -17.82 8.33
CA LYS A 345 -6.77 -17.19 9.65
C LYS A 345 -6.94 -15.68 9.60
N TRP A 346 -6.39 -15.03 8.58
CA TRP A 346 -6.34 -13.57 8.47
C TRP A 346 -7.28 -13.00 7.39
N THR A 347 -8.09 -13.83 6.76
CA THR A 347 -9.15 -13.32 5.87
C THR A 347 -10.21 -12.61 6.70
N LEU A 348 -10.65 -11.44 6.22
CA LEU A 348 -11.74 -10.69 6.84
C LEU A 348 -13.03 -11.51 6.77
N ASP A 349 -13.71 -11.62 7.91
CA ASP A 349 -15.07 -12.18 7.99
C ASP A 349 -16.09 -11.21 7.39
N SER A 350 -17.33 -11.68 7.17
CA SER A 350 -18.39 -10.89 6.51
C SER A 350 -18.76 -9.58 7.21
N GLU A 351 -18.53 -9.51 8.53
CA GLU A 351 -18.87 -8.35 9.35
C GLU A 351 -17.65 -7.50 9.71
N ASP A 352 -16.44 -7.97 9.37
CA ASP A 352 -15.21 -7.27 9.73
C ASP A 352 -15.08 -5.93 9.03
N LYS A 353 -14.47 -5.01 9.75
CA LYS A 353 -14.02 -3.72 9.20
C LYS A 353 -12.52 -3.60 9.34
N ASP A 354 -11.92 -2.86 8.43
CA ASP A 354 -10.52 -2.51 8.48
C ASP A 354 -10.32 -1.06 8.94
N MET A 355 -9.08 -0.70 9.21
CA MET A 355 -8.68 0.68 9.44
C MET A 355 -7.35 0.99 8.75
N ILE A 356 -7.19 2.24 8.37
CA ILE A 356 -5.90 2.84 8.03
C ILE A 356 -5.46 3.72 9.17
N VAL A 357 -4.21 3.56 9.55
CA VAL A 357 -3.49 4.40 10.52
C VAL A 357 -2.29 5.01 9.82
N MET A 358 -2.15 6.33 9.88
CA MET A 358 -0.98 7.04 9.38
C MET A 358 -0.56 8.11 10.37
N GLN A 359 0.74 8.33 10.53
CA GLN A 359 1.28 9.43 11.31
C GLN A 359 2.54 9.96 10.66
N HIS A 360 2.58 11.27 10.46
CA HIS A 360 3.79 12.03 10.17
C HIS A 360 4.29 12.67 11.43
N GLN A 361 5.60 12.61 11.65
CA GLN A 361 6.28 13.25 12.78
C GLN A 361 7.31 14.24 12.22
N PHE A 362 7.13 15.51 12.53
CA PHE A 362 8.02 16.60 12.11
C PHE A 362 8.76 17.16 13.31
N GLU A 363 10.08 17.36 13.18
CA GLU A 363 10.85 18.19 14.08
C GLU A 363 11.47 19.34 13.28
N TYR A 364 11.36 20.56 13.79
CA TYR A 364 11.84 21.75 13.11
C TYR A 364 12.23 22.84 14.10
N VAL A 365 13.08 23.78 13.64
CA VAL A 365 13.46 24.98 14.38
C VAL A 365 12.71 26.16 13.80
N GLN A 366 12.01 26.93 14.64
CA GLN A 366 11.32 28.14 14.23
C GLN A 366 11.53 29.23 15.29
N ASN A 367 12.01 30.42 14.87
CA ASN A 367 12.37 31.52 15.76
C ASN A 367 13.38 31.14 16.86
N GLY A 368 14.28 30.18 16.58
CA GLY A 368 15.27 29.68 17.52
C GLY A 368 14.75 28.62 18.52
N GLU A 369 13.49 28.24 18.45
CA GLU A 369 12.87 27.22 19.28
C GLU A 369 12.69 25.90 18.51
N GLN A 370 12.99 24.77 19.16
CA GLN A 370 12.66 23.45 18.64
C GLN A 370 11.17 23.18 18.84
N LYS A 371 10.53 22.71 17.77
CA LYS A 371 9.12 22.31 17.76
C LYS A 371 8.97 20.90 17.20
N LYS A 372 7.95 20.22 17.69
CA LYS A 372 7.52 18.92 17.19
C LYS A 372 6.05 18.97 16.83
N LEU A 373 5.70 18.40 15.69
CA LEU A 373 4.33 18.31 15.22
C LEU A 373 4.06 16.88 14.73
N ASN A 374 2.98 16.30 15.22
CA ASN A 374 2.42 15.07 14.70
C ASN A 374 1.20 15.40 13.84
N SER A 375 1.15 14.85 12.63
CA SER A 375 -0.02 14.91 11.76
C SER A 375 -0.51 13.47 11.53
N SER A 376 -1.70 13.15 12.05
CA SER A 376 -2.19 11.79 12.20
C SER A 376 -3.50 11.58 11.45
N LEU A 377 -3.69 10.39 10.89
CA LEU A 377 -4.89 9.98 10.17
C LEU A 377 -5.40 8.63 10.68
N LEU A 378 -6.70 8.57 10.97
CA LEU A 378 -7.44 7.33 11.16
C LEU A 378 -8.60 7.30 10.17
N VAL A 379 -8.71 6.23 9.41
CA VAL A 379 -9.84 5.97 8.51
C VAL A 379 -10.37 4.57 8.77
N PHE A 380 -11.67 4.46 8.98
CA PHE A 380 -12.34 3.17 9.17
C PHE A 380 -13.09 2.76 7.90
N GLY A 381 -13.10 1.45 7.63
CA GLY A 381 -13.89 0.85 6.57
C GLY A 381 -15.37 0.82 6.94
N ASP A 382 -16.24 0.83 5.93
CA ASP A 382 -17.68 0.74 6.13
C ASP A 382 -18.11 -0.73 6.26
N ASP A 383 -17.55 -1.58 5.42
CA ASP A 383 -17.82 -3.02 5.32
C ASP A 383 -16.65 -3.74 4.59
N PRO A 384 -16.68 -5.09 4.43
CA PRO A 384 -15.62 -5.82 3.73
C PRO A 384 -15.42 -5.50 2.25
N ARG A 385 -16.36 -4.79 1.63
CA ARG A 385 -16.27 -4.31 0.24
C ARG A 385 -15.74 -2.89 0.16
N TYR A 386 -16.31 -1.98 0.96
CA TYR A 386 -15.90 -0.57 1.05
C TYR A 386 -14.96 -0.38 2.22
N THR A 387 -13.81 -1.03 2.13
CA THR A 387 -12.77 -1.00 3.16
C THR A 387 -12.11 0.37 3.26
N SER A 388 -11.49 0.66 4.40
CA SER A 388 -10.67 1.86 4.56
C SER A 388 -9.52 1.89 3.55
N MET A 389 -8.96 0.73 3.24
CA MET A 389 -7.95 0.56 2.19
C MET A 389 -8.50 0.97 0.81
N ALA A 390 -9.70 0.51 0.44
CA ALA A 390 -10.33 0.86 -0.83
C ALA A 390 -10.65 2.37 -0.91
N LYS A 391 -11.06 2.98 0.21
CA LYS A 391 -11.29 4.42 0.31
C LYS A 391 -10.01 5.20 0.08
N THR A 392 -8.98 4.92 0.87
CA THR A 392 -7.75 5.72 0.89
C THR A 392 -6.86 5.50 -0.33
N VAL A 393 -6.94 4.35 -0.98
CA VAL A 393 -6.26 4.12 -2.28
C VAL A 393 -7.08 4.67 -3.44
N GLY A 394 -8.39 4.45 -3.45
CA GLY A 394 -9.24 4.73 -4.61
C GLY A 394 -9.68 6.18 -4.74
N LEU A 395 -10.08 6.83 -3.65
CA LEU A 395 -10.60 8.21 -3.71
C LEU A 395 -9.59 9.21 -4.28
N PRO A 396 -8.32 9.24 -3.85
CA PRO A 396 -7.39 10.22 -4.40
C PRO A 396 -7.16 10.04 -5.90
N VAL A 397 -7.15 8.79 -6.40
CA VAL A 397 -7.07 8.50 -7.85
C VAL A 397 -8.29 9.07 -8.59
N ALA A 398 -9.50 8.83 -8.07
CA ALA A 398 -10.74 9.31 -8.68
C ALA A 398 -10.83 10.84 -8.66
N ILE A 399 -10.50 11.47 -7.54
CA ILE A 399 -10.46 12.92 -7.36
C ILE A 399 -9.46 13.55 -8.33
N ALA A 400 -8.26 13.00 -8.43
CA ALA A 400 -7.25 13.49 -9.38
C ALA A 400 -7.75 13.41 -10.83
N ALA A 401 -8.37 12.29 -11.22
CA ALA A 401 -8.96 12.14 -12.55
C ALA A 401 -10.04 13.21 -12.82
N LYS A 402 -10.92 13.48 -11.84
CA LYS A 402 -11.90 14.57 -11.90
C LYS A 402 -11.22 15.92 -12.07
N LEU A 403 -10.20 16.22 -11.30
CA LEU A 403 -9.50 17.51 -11.35
C LEU A 403 -8.75 17.71 -12.68
N ILE A 404 -8.22 16.66 -13.28
CA ILE A 404 -7.63 16.68 -14.62
C ILE A 404 -8.71 16.94 -15.67
N LEU A 405 -9.82 16.20 -15.66
CA LEU A 405 -10.92 16.35 -16.62
C LEU A 405 -11.59 17.73 -16.57
N THR A 406 -11.63 18.35 -15.40
CA THR A 406 -12.18 19.69 -15.19
C THR A 406 -11.15 20.81 -15.42
N GLY A 407 -9.90 20.47 -15.77
CA GLY A 407 -8.83 21.42 -16.06
C GLY A 407 -8.28 22.16 -14.84
N LYS A 408 -8.53 21.65 -13.62
CA LYS A 408 -7.92 22.18 -12.39
C LYS A 408 -6.46 21.72 -12.21
N ILE A 409 -6.12 20.49 -12.62
CA ILE A 409 -4.75 20.00 -12.74
C ILE A 409 -4.36 20.08 -14.23
N LYS A 410 -3.30 20.84 -14.54
CA LYS A 410 -2.82 21.08 -15.91
C LYS A 410 -1.36 20.66 -16.13
N SER A 411 -0.77 19.95 -15.21
CA SER A 411 0.61 19.45 -15.29
C SER A 411 0.78 18.48 -16.47
N THR A 412 2.00 18.36 -16.98
CA THR A 412 2.39 17.39 -18.02
C THR A 412 3.64 16.64 -17.60
N GLY A 413 3.93 15.54 -18.29
CA GLY A 413 5.05 14.65 -17.95
C GLY A 413 4.66 13.61 -16.91
N VAL A 414 5.66 12.90 -16.38
CA VAL A 414 5.50 11.98 -15.26
C VAL A 414 5.53 12.78 -13.96
N LYS A 415 4.49 12.66 -13.15
CA LYS A 415 4.35 13.39 -11.89
C LYS A 415 3.93 12.46 -10.76
N ILE A 416 4.33 12.87 -9.55
CA ILE A 416 3.81 12.39 -8.27
C ILE A 416 3.15 13.58 -7.54
N PRO A 417 2.25 13.37 -6.57
CA PRO A 417 1.40 14.44 -6.03
C PRO A 417 2.09 15.31 -4.97
N THR A 418 3.32 15.78 -5.24
CA THR A 418 4.13 16.58 -4.30
C THR A 418 4.07 18.09 -4.56
N THR A 419 3.29 18.55 -5.53
CA THR A 419 3.18 19.97 -5.86
C THR A 419 1.83 20.56 -5.46
N LYS A 420 1.81 21.83 -5.00
CA LYS A 420 0.60 22.54 -4.48
C LYS A 420 -0.61 22.47 -5.40
N ASN A 421 -0.39 22.59 -6.71
CA ASN A 421 -1.45 22.51 -7.71
C ASN A 421 -2.09 21.12 -7.84
N ILE A 422 -1.48 20.06 -7.27
CA ILE A 422 -2.02 18.71 -7.19
C ILE A 422 -2.52 18.44 -5.78
N TYR A 423 -1.65 18.55 -4.75
CA TYR A 423 -2.02 18.10 -3.42
C TYR A 423 -3.09 18.96 -2.75
N ILE A 424 -3.09 20.28 -2.89
CA ILE A 424 -4.08 21.15 -2.24
C ILE A 424 -5.52 20.78 -2.66
N PRO A 425 -5.88 20.76 -3.96
CA PRO A 425 -7.25 20.46 -4.35
C PRO A 425 -7.63 18.98 -4.10
N VAL A 426 -6.67 18.05 -4.11
CA VAL A 426 -6.95 16.63 -3.80
C VAL A 426 -7.22 16.45 -2.33
N LEU A 427 -6.37 16.98 -1.43
CA LEU A 427 -6.57 16.89 0.02
C LEU A 427 -7.86 17.55 0.46
N LYS A 428 -8.20 18.71 -0.12
CA LYS A 428 -9.46 19.41 0.19
C LYS A 428 -10.68 18.55 -0.13
N GLU A 429 -10.66 17.84 -1.26
CA GLU A 429 -11.77 16.98 -1.63
C GLU A 429 -11.77 15.66 -0.86
N LEU A 430 -10.61 15.18 -0.43
CA LEU A 430 -10.48 14.04 0.50
C LEU A 430 -11.10 14.38 1.87
N GLU A 431 -10.86 15.60 2.38
CA GLU A 431 -11.47 16.10 3.60
C GLU A 431 -13.02 16.11 3.50
N ASP A 432 -13.57 16.58 2.37
CA ASP A 432 -15.02 16.55 2.09
C ASP A 432 -15.60 15.12 2.05
N ASN A 433 -14.75 14.11 1.84
CA ASN A 433 -15.08 12.68 1.86
C ASN A 433 -14.68 11.96 3.16
N GLY A 434 -14.37 12.71 4.23
CA GLY A 434 -14.11 12.18 5.57
C GLY A 434 -12.70 11.64 5.79
N ILE A 435 -11.73 12.01 4.95
CA ILE A 435 -10.31 11.69 5.14
C ILE A 435 -9.60 12.93 5.66
N ASN A 436 -9.48 13.04 6.99
CA ASN A 436 -9.01 14.23 7.69
C ASN A 436 -7.81 13.91 8.56
N PHE A 437 -6.77 14.73 8.46
CA PHE A 437 -5.63 14.68 9.38
C PHE A 437 -5.91 15.51 10.63
N VAL A 438 -5.40 15.03 11.75
CA VAL A 438 -5.37 15.74 13.04
C VAL A 438 -3.93 16.13 13.33
N GLU A 439 -3.69 17.42 13.56
CA GLU A 439 -2.36 17.95 13.83
C GLU A 439 -2.24 18.34 15.30
N GLU A 440 -1.16 17.89 15.93
CA GLU A 440 -0.87 18.10 17.35
C GLU A 440 0.57 18.57 17.51
N LEU A 441 0.77 19.72 18.19
CA LEU A 441 2.08 20.13 18.69
C LEU A 441 2.42 19.32 19.94
N VAL A 442 3.62 18.71 19.98
CA VAL A 442 4.05 17.78 21.02
C VAL A 442 5.23 18.34 21.82
#